data_1b02f420a6aec3f59e3883407bf14b30
#
_entry.id   1b02f420a6aec3f59e3883407bf14b30
#
_cell.length_a   1.000
_cell.length_b   1.000
_cell.length_c   1.000
_cell.angle_alpha   90.00
_cell.angle_beta   90.00
_cell.angle_gamma   90.00
#
_symmetry.space_group_name_H-M   'P 1'
#
loop_
_entity.id
_entity.type
_entity.pdbx_description
1 polymer ?
#
loop_
_entity_poly.entity_id
_entity_poly.type
_entity_poly.pdbx_seq_one_letter_code
_entity_poly.pdbx_strand_id
1 'polypeptide(L)'
;QFYLDAYARANKRGGAWMADCIGRCRKPDGSLQTPVALLTCNFAPPVDEKPSLLTHEDVLTLFHEFGHGLHHMLTKVDEPSVAGIKGVPWDAVELPSQFLENWCWESAALDLISEHFESGERLPAELLQKLRDARNFQSGLRMVRQLEFSVFDLRLHSRPETKGKQSIQDVLDKVRRDVAVVQPPCFNRFQ
;
A
#
# COMPACT_ATOMS: atom_id res chain seq x y z
N GLN A 1 -14.94 -10.38 9.97
CA GLN A 1 -14.05 -10.29 11.13
C GLN A 1 -12.63 -9.99 10.67
N PHE A 2 -11.88 -9.20 11.46
CA PHE A 2 -10.45 -8.99 11.19
C PHE A 2 -9.64 -8.98 12.48
N TYR A 3 -8.34 -9.18 12.35
CA TYR A 3 -7.35 -9.02 13.40
C TYR A 3 -6.29 -8.03 12.91
N LEU A 4 -5.88 -7.12 13.78
CA LEU A 4 -4.87 -6.10 13.50
C LEU A 4 -3.63 -6.32 14.38
N ASP A 5 -2.48 -6.56 13.75
CA ASP A 5 -1.17 -6.58 14.36
C ASP A 5 -0.42 -5.29 13.98
N ALA A 6 -0.60 -4.24 14.77
CA ALA A 6 -0.23 -2.88 14.40
C ALA A 6 1.26 -2.56 14.59
N TYR A 7 1.91 -3.09 15.65
CA TYR A 7 3.19 -2.59 16.09
C TYR A 7 4.38 -3.46 15.68
N ALA A 8 5.51 -2.78 15.43
CA ALA A 8 6.80 -3.43 15.23
C ALA A 8 7.27 -4.14 16.52
N ARG A 9 8.00 -5.23 16.36
CA ARG A 9 8.66 -5.97 17.44
C ARG A 9 9.80 -6.82 16.89
N ALA A 10 10.66 -7.33 17.78
CA ALA A 10 11.75 -8.22 17.41
C ALA A 10 11.23 -9.42 16.59
N ASN A 11 11.95 -9.76 15.52
CA ASN A 11 11.65 -10.86 14.60
C ASN A 11 10.35 -10.73 13.77
N LYS A 12 9.62 -9.62 13.86
CA LYS A 12 8.49 -9.36 12.97
C LYS A 12 9.02 -8.87 11.60
N ARG A 13 8.48 -9.44 10.51
CA ARG A 13 8.79 -8.97 9.16
C ARG A 13 8.35 -7.52 9.00
N GLY A 14 9.23 -6.67 8.43
CA GLY A 14 8.93 -5.28 8.12
C GLY A 14 7.92 -5.12 6.98
N GLY A 15 7.39 -3.90 6.84
CA GLY A 15 6.35 -3.57 5.87
C GLY A 15 4.94 -3.70 6.45
N ALA A 16 3.92 -3.48 5.60
CA ALA A 16 2.53 -3.69 5.92
C ALA A 16 1.89 -4.60 4.86
N TRP A 17 0.89 -5.37 5.25
CA TRP A 17 0.13 -6.22 4.34
C TRP A 17 -1.18 -6.70 4.96
N MET A 18 -2.14 -6.96 4.12
CA MET A 18 -3.31 -7.75 4.45
C MET A 18 -3.11 -9.20 4.00
N ALA A 19 -3.53 -10.16 4.82
CA ALA A 19 -3.60 -11.57 4.46
C ALA A 19 -5.02 -12.12 4.64
N ASP A 20 -5.47 -12.94 3.68
CA ASP A 20 -6.73 -13.64 3.75
C ASP A 20 -6.60 -14.90 4.62
N CYS A 21 -7.13 -14.84 5.82
CA CYS A 21 -7.12 -15.98 6.75
C CYS A 21 -8.20 -17.02 6.42
N ILE A 22 -9.43 -16.55 6.26
CA ILE A 22 -10.60 -17.37 5.91
C ILE A 22 -11.34 -16.67 4.79
N GLY A 23 -11.60 -17.38 3.70
CA GLY A 23 -12.42 -16.90 2.59
C GLY A 23 -13.92 -17.10 2.84
N ARG A 24 -14.76 -16.30 2.19
CA ARG A 24 -16.20 -16.53 2.14
C ARG A 24 -16.49 -17.76 1.29
N CYS A 25 -17.32 -18.65 1.78
CA CYS A 25 -17.85 -19.75 1.00
C CYS A 25 -19.17 -20.27 1.58
N ARG A 26 -19.95 -20.90 0.71
CA ARG A 26 -21.13 -21.70 1.13
C ARG A 26 -20.70 -23.13 1.34
N LYS A 27 -20.88 -23.64 2.57
CA LYS A 27 -20.52 -25.00 2.93
C LYS A 27 -21.55 -26.01 2.38
N PRO A 28 -21.19 -27.31 2.31
CA PRO A 28 -22.11 -28.36 1.84
C PRO A 28 -23.41 -28.47 2.67
N ASP A 29 -23.38 -28.10 3.94
CA ASP A 29 -24.55 -28.07 4.84
C ASP A 29 -25.45 -26.84 4.63
N GLY A 30 -25.10 -25.97 3.65
CA GLY A 30 -25.83 -24.73 3.35
C GLY A 30 -25.45 -23.55 4.23
N SER A 31 -24.66 -23.75 5.28
CA SER A 31 -24.18 -22.65 6.13
C SER A 31 -23.19 -21.75 5.39
N LEU A 32 -23.15 -20.47 5.80
CA LEU A 32 -22.24 -19.49 5.23
C LEU A 32 -21.01 -19.33 6.11
N GLN A 33 -19.83 -19.58 5.56
CA GLN A 33 -18.55 -19.24 6.16
C GLN A 33 -18.25 -17.77 5.86
N THR A 34 -18.14 -16.94 6.89
CA THR A 34 -17.78 -15.52 6.74
C THR A 34 -16.28 -15.31 6.67
N PRO A 35 -15.82 -14.34 5.88
CA PRO A 35 -14.38 -14.10 5.71
C PRO A 35 -13.71 -13.50 6.95
N VAL A 36 -12.42 -13.79 7.09
CA VAL A 36 -11.54 -13.23 8.13
C VAL A 36 -10.29 -12.69 7.47
N ALA A 37 -9.96 -11.42 7.76
CA ALA A 37 -8.75 -10.75 7.29
C ALA A 37 -7.73 -10.59 8.43
N LEU A 38 -6.45 -10.71 8.10
CA LEU A 38 -5.34 -10.35 8.99
C LEU A 38 -4.66 -9.10 8.45
N LEU A 39 -4.58 -8.06 9.27
CA LEU A 39 -3.93 -6.81 8.94
C LEU A 39 -2.64 -6.71 9.73
N THR A 40 -1.53 -6.49 9.06
CA THR A 40 -0.22 -6.35 9.69
C THR A 40 0.39 -5.01 9.31
N CYS A 41 0.83 -4.25 10.33
CA CYS A 41 1.60 -3.03 10.17
C CYS A 41 2.88 -3.11 11.00
N ASN A 42 3.73 -2.11 10.91
CA ASN A 42 4.96 -2.03 11.69
C ASN A 42 5.14 -0.61 12.27
N PHE A 43 4.09 -0.07 12.88
CA PHE A 43 4.13 1.24 13.52
C PHE A 43 5.03 1.21 14.76
N ALA A 44 5.56 2.38 15.13
CA ALA A 44 6.29 2.52 16.38
C ALA A 44 5.38 2.17 17.57
N PRO A 45 5.80 1.26 18.46
CA PRO A 45 4.99 0.93 19.62
C PRO A 45 4.92 2.11 20.62
N PRO A 46 3.95 2.09 21.57
CA PRO A 46 3.98 3.00 22.70
C PRO A 46 5.31 2.92 23.45
N VAL A 47 5.77 4.07 23.96
CA VAL A 47 7.02 4.16 24.72
C VAL A 47 6.72 4.79 26.08
N ASP A 48 7.02 4.08 27.16
CA ASP A 48 6.69 4.47 28.52
C ASP A 48 5.19 4.79 28.69
N GLU A 49 4.87 5.99 29.17
CA GLU A 49 3.48 6.45 29.33
C GLU A 49 2.91 7.14 28.08
N LYS A 50 3.70 7.27 26.99
CA LYS A 50 3.26 7.91 25.76
C LYS A 50 2.61 6.92 24.83
N PRO A 51 1.43 7.22 24.28
CA PRO A 51 0.77 6.38 23.28
C PRO A 51 1.62 6.31 21.99
N SER A 52 1.36 5.33 21.16
CA SER A 52 1.91 5.28 19.81
C SER A 52 1.40 6.48 19.01
N LEU A 53 2.29 7.37 18.61
CA LEU A 53 1.97 8.51 17.77
C LEU A 53 2.25 8.13 16.32
N LEU A 54 1.19 7.99 15.53
CA LEU A 54 1.28 7.65 14.12
C LEU A 54 1.62 8.88 13.28
N THR A 55 2.52 8.73 12.33
CA THR A 55 2.73 9.70 11.26
C THR A 55 1.55 9.66 10.28
N HIS A 56 1.39 10.67 9.45
CA HIS A 56 0.37 10.65 8.40
C HIS A 56 0.57 9.47 7.41
N GLU A 57 1.82 9.09 7.12
CA GLU A 57 2.14 7.92 6.29
C GLU A 57 1.70 6.60 6.97
N ASP A 58 1.83 6.50 8.30
CA ASP A 58 1.33 5.34 9.05
C ASP A 58 -0.20 5.24 8.96
N VAL A 59 -0.89 6.38 9.02
CA VAL A 59 -2.35 6.43 8.86
C VAL A 59 -2.76 6.04 7.44
N LEU A 60 -2.08 6.56 6.41
CA LEU A 60 -2.28 6.14 5.01
C LEU A 60 -2.10 4.63 4.87
N THR A 61 -1.03 4.08 5.42
CA THR A 61 -0.74 2.63 5.41
C THR A 61 -1.86 1.83 6.08
N LEU A 62 -2.33 2.27 7.25
CA LEU A 62 -3.43 1.59 7.95
C LEU A 62 -4.71 1.57 7.12
N PHE A 63 -5.07 2.69 6.51
CA PHE A 63 -6.26 2.79 5.66
C PHE A 63 -6.11 1.95 4.39
N HIS A 64 -4.92 1.93 3.79
CA HIS A 64 -4.60 1.09 2.64
C HIS A 64 -4.83 -0.39 2.96
N GLU A 65 -4.18 -0.92 4.00
CA GLU A 65 -4.33 -2.32 4.39
C GLU A 65 -5.77 -2.65 4.81
N PHE A 66 -6.45 -1.71 5.46
CA PHE A 66 -7.85 -1.88 5.80
C PHE A 66 -8.76 -1.87 4.56
N GLY A 67 -8.39 -1.16 3.50
CA GLY A 67 -9.07 -1.21 2.21
C GLY A 67 -9.05 -2.61 1.58
N HIS A 68 -7.91 -3.27 1.59
CA HIS A 68 -7.81 -4.70 1.22
C HIS A 68 -8.66 -5.57 2.14
N GLY A 69 -8.60 -5.32 3.45
CA GLY A 69 -9.41 -6.04 4.44
C GLY A 69 -10.91 -5.90 4.18
N LEU A 70 -11.39 -4.69 3.88
CA LEU A 70 -12.79 -4.45 3.53
C LEU A 70 -13.19 -5.15 2.24
N HIS A 71 -12.34 -5.09 1.20
CA HIS A 71 -12.57 -5.81 -0.04
C HIS A 71 -12.76 -7.31 0.21
N HIS A 72 -11.88 -7.91 1.02
CA HIS A 72 -11.98 -9.32 1.39
C HIS A 72 -13.23 -9.63 2.21
N MET A 73 -13.53 -8.82 3.23
CA MET A 73 -14.60 -9.09 4.20
C MET A 73 -15.99 -8.81 3.68
N LEU A 74 -16.15 -7.81 2.78
CA LEU A 74 -17.47 -7.38 2.29
C LEU A 74 -17.91 -8.10 1.02
N THR A 75 -17.12 -9.04 0.52
CA THR A 75 -17.49 -9.85 -0.65
C THR A 75 -18.85 -10.52 -0.46
N LYS A 76 -19.62 -10.58 -1.53
CA LYS A 76 -20.89 -11.33 -1.61
C LYS A 76 -20.77 -12.61 -2.43
N VAL A 77 -19.56 -12.87 -2.97
CA VAL A 77 -19.27 -14.06 -3.77
C VAL A 77 -19.06 -15.24 -2.84
N ASP A 78 -19.85 -16.31 -3.04
CA ASP A 78 -19.79 -17.53 -2.23
C ASP A 78 -18.83 -18.59 -2.80
N GLU A 79 -18.23 -18.35 -3.98
CA GLU A 79 -17.27 -19.23 -4.63
C GLU A 79 -15.84 -18.97 -4.10
N PRO A 80 -15.21 -19.90 -3.38
CA PRO A 80 -13.96 -19.66 -2.65
C PRO A 80 -12.77 -19.21 -3.51
N SER A 81 -12.73 -19.65 -4.77
CA SER A 81 -11.61 -19.37 -5.69
C SER A 81 -11.58 -17.92 -6.19
N VAL A 82 -12.71 -17.21 -6.10
CA VAL A 82 -12.89 -15.82 -6.58
C VAL A 82 -13.57 -14.93 -5.54
N ALA A 83 -13.63 -15.36 -4.28
CA ALA A 83 -14.24 -14.61 -3.19
C ALA A 83 -13.23 -13.67 -2.51
N GLY A 84 -13.65 -12.44 -2.27
CA GLY A 84 -12.84 -11.41 -1.62
C GLY A 84 -11.66 -11.00 -2.48
N ILE A 85 -10.45 -11.09 -1.94
CA ILE A 85 -9.23 -10.70 -2.67
C ILE A 85 -8.74 -11.78 -3.64
N LYS A 86 -9.26 -13.00 -3.54
CA LYS A 86 -8.84 -14.10 -4.40
C LYS A 86 -9.30 -13.90 -5.84
N GLY A 87 -8.43 -14.21 -6.79
CA GLY A 87 -8.74 -14.14 -8.22
C GLY A 87 -8.87 -12.72 -8.78
N VAL A 88 -8.56 -11.70 -7.99
CA VAL A 88 -8.53 -10.31 -8.47
C VAL A 88 -7.31 -10.10 -9.37
N PRO A 89 -7.48 -9.54 -10.57
CA PRO A 89 -6.35 -9.19 -11.43
C PRO A 89 -5.38 -8.21 -10.75
N TRP A 90 -4.09 -8.37 -10.99
CA TRP A 90 -3.04 -7.56 -10.35
C TRP A 90 -3.17 -6.06 -10.62
N ASP A 91 -3.70 -5.67 -11.76
CA ASP A 91 -3.96 -4.27 -12.13
C ASP A 91 -5.17 -3.65 -11.43
N ALA A 92 -5.99 -4.46 -10.75
CA ALA A 92 -7.19 -4.02 -10.04
C ALA A 92 -7.12 -4.23 -8.51
N VAL A 93 -6.15 -4.99 -8.02
CA VAL A 93 -6.08 -5.40 -6.60
C VAL A 93 -5.94 -4.21 -5.64
N GLU A 94 -5.26 -3.15 -6.07
CA GLU A 94 -5.02 -1.93 -5.28
C GLU A 94 -6.18 -0.91 -5.32
N LEU A 95 -7.22 -1.15 -6.12
CA LEU A 95 -8.33 -0.19 -6.24
C LEU A 95 -9.02 0.09 -4.90
N PRO A 96 -9.42 -0.90 -4.10
CA PRO A 96 -10.07 -0.65 -2.80
C PRO A 96 -9.14 -0.03 -1.76
N SER A 97 -7.88 -0.44 -1.72
CA SER A 97 -6.88 0.07 -0.79
C SER A 97 -6.55 1.54 -1.07
N GLN A 98 -6.20 1.88 -2.29
CA GLN A 98 -5.90 3.26 -2.69
C GLN A 98 -7.14 4.16 -2.63
N PHE A 99 -8.34 3.63 -2.88
CA PHE A 99 -9.57 4.38 -2.69
C PHE A 99 -9.73 4.81 -1.22
N LEU A 100 -9.45 3.93 -0.27
CA LEU A 100 -9.63 4.22 1.14
C LEU A 100 -8.61 5.26 1.66
N GLU A 101 -7.41 5.35 1.08
CA GLU A 101 -6.41 6.38 1.39
C GLU A 101 -6.94 7.82 1.22
N ASN A 102 -7.93 8.03 0.33
CA ASN A 102 -8.47 9.37 0.10
C ASN A 102 -9.07 9.99 1.37
N TRP A 103 -9.63 9.18 2.27
CA TRP A 103 -10.18 9.64 3.52
C TRP A 103 -9.14 10.25 4.47
N CYS A 104 -7.89 9.85 4.34
CA CYS A 104 -6.78 10.43 5.13
C CYS A 104 -6.44 11.88 4.75
N TRP A 105 -7.07 12.43 3.70
CA TRP A 105 -6.90 13.81 3.24
C TRP A 105 -8.15 14.67 3.44
N GLU A 106 -9.25 14.05 3.86
CA GLU A 106 -10.51 14.74 4.12
C GLU A 106 -10.56 15.27 5.55
N SER A 107 -10.83 16.58 5.72
CA SER A 107 -10.85 17.21 7.05
C SER A 107 -11.87 16.55 7.98
N ALA A 108 -13.05 16.23 7.48
CA ALA A 108 -14.08 15.59 8.28
C ALA A 108 -13.66 14.20 8.81
N ALA A 109 -12.88 13.44 8.05
CA ALA A 109 -12.33 12.16 8.49
C ALA A 109 -11.19 12.37 9.50
N LEU A 110 -10.28 13.31 9.22
CA LEU A 110 -9.17 13.62 10.12
C LEU A 110 -9.65 14.16 11.46
N ASP A 111 -10.72 14.94 11.48
CA ASP A 111 -11.36 15.43 12.70
C ASP A 111 -11.92 14.30 13.59
N LEU A 112 -12.18 13.11 13.01
CA LEU A 112 -12.67 11.95 13.76
C LEU A 112 -11.54 11.05 14.25
N ILE A 113 -10.38 11.05 13.58
CA ILE A 113 -9.30 10.07 13.82
C ILE A 113 -8.03 10.69 14.40
N SER A 114 -7.94 12.04 14.47
CA SER A 114 -6.75 12.72 14.98
C SER A 114 -7.09 13.69 16.10
N GLU A 115 -6.28 13.65 17.15
CA GLU A 115 -6.33 14.58 18.28
C GLU A 115 -4.96 14.72 18.91
N HIS A 116 -4.71 15.82 19.59
CA HIS A 116 -3.50 16.01 20.37
C HIS A 116 -3.56 15.11 21.62
N PHE A 117 -2.57 14.25 21.79
CA PHE A 117 -2.61 13.15 22.76
C PHE A 117 -2.69 13.59 24.25
N GLU A 118 -2.34 14.85 24.57
CA GLU A 118 -2.45 15.41 25.92
C GLU A 118 -3.68 16.31 26.07
N SER A 119 -3.94 17.20 25.09
CA SER A 119 -5.00 18.20 25.21
C SER A 119 -6.34 17.78 24.59
N GLY A 120 -6.34 16.74 23.72
CA GLY A 120 -7.52 16.34 22.97
C GLY A 120 -7.92 17.34 21.86
N GLU A 121 -7.11 18.35 21.60
CA GLU A 121 -7.39 19.32 20.53
C GLU A 121 -7.27 18.67 19.15
N ARG A 122 -8.16 19.06 18.25
CA ARG A 122 -8.13 18.59 16.86
C ARG A 122 -6.93 19.13 16.09
N LEU A 123 -6.58 18.45 14.99
CA LEU A 123 -5.52 18.92 14.10
C LEU A 123 -5.84 20.33 13.60
N PRO A 124 -4.97 21.35 13.84
CA PRO A 124 -5.19 22.71 13.37
C PRO A 124 -5.32 22.79 11.84
N ALA A 125 -6.29 23.55 11.35
CA ALA A 125 -6.55 23.70 9.91
C ALA A 125 -5.32 24.17 9.13
N GLU A 126 -4.47 24.99 9.73
CA GLU A 126 -3.22 25.46 9.13
C GLU A 126 -2.22 24.30 8.90
N LEU A 127 -2.10 23.37 9.86
CA LEU A 127 -1.25 22.20 9.70
C LEU A 127 -1.80 21.24 8.65
N LEU A 128 -3.12 21.05 8.62
CA LEU A 128 -3.77 20.27 7.57
C LEU A 128 -3.52 20.86 6.18
N GLN A 129 -3.59 22.19 6.04
CA GLN A 129 -3.30 22.84 4.77
C GLN A 129 -1.84 22.63 4.35
N LYS A 130 -0.89 22.79 5.26
CA LYS A 130 0.54 22.50 5.00
C LYS A 130 0.77 21.05 4.58
N LEU A 131 0.06 20.10 5.20
CA LEU A 131 0.12 18.68 4.84
C LEU A 131 -0.38 18.46 3.40
N ARG A 132 -1.50 19.07 3.04
CA ARG A 132 -2.06 19.01 1.69
C ARG A 132 -1.15 19.65 0.64
N ASP A 133 -0.55 20.78 0.95
CA ASP A 133 0.39 21.46 0.05
C ASP A 133 1.64 20.60 -0.18
N ALA A 134 2.12 19.91 0.86
CA ALA A 134 3.26 19.01 0.77
C ALA A 134 2.96 17.72 -0.04
N ARG A 135 1.69 17.31 -0.18
CA ARG A 135 1.29 16.09 -0.89
C ARG A 135 1.87 15.98 -2.30
N ASN A 136 1.87 17.09 -3.03
CA ASN A 136 2.30 17.14 -4.42
C ASN A 136 3.78 17.51 -4.58
N PHE A 137 4.51 17.72 -3.46
CA PHE A 137 5.93 18.04 -3.52
C PHE A 137 6.71 16.90 -4.18
N GLN A 138 7.41 17.22 -5.25
CA GLN A 138 8.19 16.26 -6.07
C GLN A 138 7.38 15.04 -6.57
N SER A 139 6.06 15.10 -6.67
CA SER A 139 5.24 14.01 -7.18
C SER A 139 5.62 13.60 -8.61
N GLY A 140 6.04 14.55 -9.45
CA GLY A 140 6.56 14.29 -10.79
C GLY A 140 7.83 13.45 -10.78
N LEU A 141 8.76 13.69 -9.85
CA LEU A 141 9.96 12.86 -9.69
C LEU A 141 9.62 11.43 -9.29
N ARG A 142 8.68 11.26 -8.37
CA ARG A 142 8.19 9.92 -7.98
C ARG A 142 7.55 9.20 -9.16
N MET A 143 6.73 9.89 -9.95
CA MET A 143 6.11 9.33 -11.16
C MET A 143 7.17 8.91 -12.18
N VAL A 144 8.15 9.76 -12.47
CA VAL A 144 9.24 9.43 -13.41
C VAL A 144 10.05 8.21 -12.91
N ARG A 145 10.24 8.08 -11.60
CA ARG A 145 10.87 6.87 -11.03
C ARG A 145 10.03 5.61 -11.27
N GLN A 146 8.71 5.68 -11.13
CA GLN A 146 7.83 4.55 -11.45
C GLN A 146 7.85 4.21 -12.96
N LEU A 147 7.91 5.22 -13.82
CA LEU A 147 8.03 5.02 -15.26
C LEU A 147 9.36 4.34 -15.64
N GLU A 148 10.46 4.62 -14.93
CA GLU A 148 11.74 3.92 -15.12
C GLU A 148 11.55 2.40 -14.92
N PHE A 149 10.91 1.98 -13.84
CA PHE A 149 10.62 0.55 -13.58
C PHE A 149 9.68 -0.04 -14.63
N SER A 150 8.56 0.61 -14.88
CA SER A 150 7.52 0.09 -15.78
C SER A 150 8.00 -0.05 -17.22
N VAL A 151 8.75 0.94 -17.72
CA VAL A 151 9.31 0.90 -19.08
C VAL A 151 10.42 -0.14 -19.20
N PHE A 152 11.24 -0.30 -18.15
CA PHE A 152 12.26 -1.33 -18.11
C PHE A 152 11.63 -2.72 -18.17
N ASP A 153 10.68 -3.00 -17.29
CA ASP A 153 9.97 -4.28 -17.23
C ASP A 153 9.27 -4.60 -18.56
N LEU A 154 8.52 -3.65 -19.09
CA LEU A 154 7.84 -3.79 -20.38
C LEU A 154 8.81 -4.07 -21.52
N ARG A 155 9.93 -3.33 -21.62
CA ARG A 155 10.95 -3.56 -22.67
C ARG A 155 11.63 -4.91 -22.53
N LEU A 156 11.84 -5.38 -21.30
CA LEU A 156 12.48 -6.66 -21.04
C LEU A 156 11.58 -7.84 -21.45
N HIS A 157 10.28 -7.74 -21.20
CA HIS A 157 9.33 -8.83 -21.41
C HIS A 157 8.60 -8.80 -22.77
N SER A 158 8.46 -7.62 -23.41
CA SER A 158 7.73 -7.49 -24.68
C SER A 158 8.54 -7.84 -25.94
N ARG A 159 9.86 -8.02 -25.84
CA ARG A 159 10.74 -8.29 -27.01
C ARG A 159 11.51 -9.60 -26.85
N PRO A 160 10.87 -10.75 -27.07
CA PRO A 160 11.53 -12.05 -26.96
C PRO A 160 12.69 -12.25 -27.96
N GLU A 161 12.68 -11.53 -29.10
CA GLU A 161 13.70 -11.64 -30.15
C GLU A 161 15.07 -11.04 -29.76
N THR A 162 15.13 -10.23 -28.71
CA THR A 162 16.38 -9.66 -28.21
C THR A 162 17.08 -10.55 -27.17
N LYS A 163 16.48 -11.69 -26.82
CA LYS A 163 17.11 -12.68 -25.93
C LYS A 163 18.44 -13.15 -26.53
N GLY A 164 19.55 -12.74 -25.90
CA GLY A 164 20.91 -13.13 -26.26
C GLY A 164 21.72 -12.09 -27.05
N LYS A 165 21.12 -10.99 -27.55
CA LYS A 165 21.86 -9.92 -28.26
C LYS A 165 22.11 -8.67 -27.42
N GLN A 166 21.32 -8.44 -26.38
CA GLN A 166 21.41 -7.27 -25.52
C GLN A 166 21.35 -7.72 -24.06
N SER A 167 22.27 -7.23 -23.23
CA SER A 167 22.26 -7.55 -21.82
C SER A 167 21.07 -6.85 -21.11
N ILE A 168 20.62 -7.41 -19.99
CA ILE A 168 19.59 -6.79 -19.14
C ILE A 168 20.05 -5.39 -18.72
N GLN A 169 21.35 -5.22 -18.44
CA GLN A 169 21.93 -3.94 -18.06
C GLN A 169 21.84 -2.91 -19.20
N ASP A 170 22.08 -3.31 -20.46
CA ASP A 170 21.97 -2.39 -21.61
C ASP A 170 20.53 -1.88 -21.77
N VAL A 171 19.52 -2.73 -21.54
CA VAL A 171 18.12 -2.32 -21.54
C VAL A 171 17.85 -1.31 -20.43
N LEU A 172 18.31 -1.59 -19.21
CA LEU A 172 18.16 -0.70 -18.07
C LEU A 172 18.85 0.66 -18.31
N ASP A 173 20.09 0.66 -18.78
CA ASP A 173 20.85 1.88 -19.03
C ASP A 173 20.22 2.73 -20.12
N LYS A 174 19.61 2.09 -21.14
CA LYS A 174 18.86 2.80 -22.18
C LYS A 174 17.60 3.44 -21.60
N VAL A 175 16.83 2.71 -20.79
CA VAL A 175 15.63 3.26 -20.13
C VAL A 175 15.99 4.44 -19.23
N ARG A 176 17.05 4.32 -18.45
CA ARG A 176 17.54 5.40 -17.58
C ARG A 176 17.91 6.65 -18.37
N ARG A 177 18.62 6.52 -19.48
CA ARG A 177 18.93 7.67 -20.35
C ARG A 177 17.68 8.35 -20.90
N ASP A 178 16.64 7.55 -21.24
CA ASP A 178 15.41 8.07 -21.84
C ASP A 178 14.46 8.70 -20.81
N VAL A 179 14.42 8.19 -19.56
CA VAL A 179 13.36 8.45 -18.58
C VAL A 179 13.91 9.08 -17.29
N ALA A 180 15.04 8.59 -16.75
CA ALA A 180 15.47 9.00 -15.41
C ALA A 180 15.97 10.45 -15.38
N VAL A 181 15.45 11.25 -14.46
CA VAL A 181 15.91 12.63 -14.20
C VAL A 181 17.25 12.61 -13.44
N VAL A 182 17.38 11.70 -12.49
CA VAL A 182 18.61 11.51 -11.70
C VAL A 182 19.26 10.22 -12.12
N GLN A 183 20.47 10.33 -12.66
CA GLN A 183 21.25 9.16 -13.07
C GLN A 183 22.05 8.62 -11.87
N PRO A 184 22.15 7.30 -11.66
CA PRO A 184 23.03 6.75 -10.64
C PRO A 184 24.50 7.08 -10.97
N PRO A 185 25.32 7.46 -9.98
CA PRO A 185 26.70 7.87 -10.21
C PRO A 185 27.65 6.69 -10.57
N CYS A 186 27.20 5.47 -10.38
CA CYS A 186 27.97 4.25 -10.63
C CYS A 186 27.06 3.15 -11.16
N PHE A 187 27.66 2.01 -11.51
CA PHE A 187 26.93 0.81 -11.91
C PHE A 187 25.91 0.45 -10.82
N ASN A 188 24.67 0.37 -11.21
CA ASN A 188 23.54 0.10 -10.31
C ASN A 188 22.52 -0.81 -11.00
N ARG A 189 22.13 -1.87 -10.34
CA ARG A 189 21.03 -2.75 -10.72
C ARG A 189 19.77 -2.40 -9.92
N PHE A 190 18.61 -2.73 -10.44
CA PHE A 190 17.43 -2.82 -9.59
C PHE A 190 17.61 -4.05 -8.68
N GLN A 191 17.59 -3.81 -7.38
CA GLN A 191 17.61 -4.85 -6.36
C GLN A 191 16.39 -4.67 -5.47
#